data_35c0e8661917203d7740de2208b3f86c
#
_entry.id   35c0e8661917203d7740de2208b3f86c
#
_cell.length_a   1.000
_cell.length_b   1.000
_cell.length_c   1.000
_cell.angle_alpha   90.00
_cell.angle_beta   90.00
_cell.angle_gamma   90.00
#
_symmetry.space_group_name_H-M   'P 1'
#
loop_
_entity.id
_entity.type
_entity.pdbx_description
1 polymer ?
#
loop_
_entity_poly.entity_id
_entity_poly.type
_entity_poly.pdbx_seq_one_letter_code
_entity_poly.pdbx_strand_id
1 'polypeptide(L)'
;FKTAGQEVMTSLLPVVDDFERALSHIEEDKEAEELSKGVVLVYQKFYNTLEQKGLSKIETNAGDVFDAEIHEAITQIPAPSEDLKGKVIDCVEKGYKLGDKIIRYPKVVIGQ
;
A
#
# COMPACT_ATOMS: atom_id res chain seq x y z
N PHE A 1 15.74 -12.47 -10.15
CA PHE A 1 16.46 -13.14 -9.05
C PHE A 1 16.04 -12.52 -7.71
N LYS A 2 15.50 -13.35 -6.82
CA LYS A 2 15.04 -12.90 -5.49
C LYS A 2 15.92 -13.50 -4.40
N THR A 3 16.31 -12.66 -3.44
CA THR A 3 16.99 -13.12 -2.24
C THR A 3 15.98 -13.73 -1.26
N ALA A 4 16.47 -14.55 -0.31
CA ALA A 4 15.61 -15.12 0.73
C ALA A 4 14.92 -14.03 1.55
N GLY A 5 15.65 -12.96 1.89
CA GLY A 5 15.07 -11.82 2.62
C GLY A 5 13.95 -11.15 1.84
N GLN A 6 14.12 -11.01 0.53
CA GLN A 6 13.10 -10.42 -0.34
C GLN A 6 11.85 -11.29 -0.39
N GLU A 7 12.00 -12.60 -0.48
CA GLU A 7 10.86 -13.52 -0.48
C GLU A 7 10.07 -13.47 0.81
N VAL A 8 10.77 -13.47 1.96
CA VAL A 8 10.14 -13.36 3.27
C VAL A 8 9.39 -12.02 3.37
N MET A 9 10.04 -10.92 3.00
CA MET A 9 9.44 -9.60 3.08
C MET A 9 8.19 -9.51 2.22
N THR A 10 8.25 -10.03 0.99
CA THR A 10 7.08 -10.03 0.08
C THR A 10 5.93 -10.82 0.68
N SER A 11 6.22 -11.94 1.35
CA SER A 11 5.17 -12.76 1.96
C SER A 11 4.50 -12.09 3.15
N LEU A 12 5.14 -11.10 3.77
CA LEU A 12 4.58 -10.35 4.89
C LEU A 12 3.66 -9.21 4.44
N LEU A 13 3.74 -8.78 3.18
CA LEU A 13 2.94 -7.65 2.71
C LEU A 13 1.42 -7.88 2.82
N PRO A 14 0.88 -9.06 2.48
CA PRO A 14 -0.55 -9.30 2.70
C PRO A 14 -0.94 -9.18 4.17
N VAL A 15 -0.06 -9.54 5.10
CA VAL A 15 -0.30 -9.39 6.53
C VAL A 15 -0.38 -7.92 6.91
N VAL A 16 0.54 -7.11 6.38
CA VAL A 16 0.52 -5.66 6.58
C VAL A 16 -0.80 -5.06 6.05
N ASP A 17 -1.21 -5.47 4.85
CA ASP A 17 -2.47 -5.01 4.24
C ASP A 17 -3.67 -5.35 5.12
N ASP A 18 -3.70 -6.56 5.66
CA ASP A 18 -4.80 -7.01 6.51
C ASP A 18 -4.86 -6.22 7.80
N PHE A 19 -3.70 -5.93 8.41
CA PHE A 19 -3.64 -5.08 9.59
C PHE A 19 -4.15 -3.67 9.31
N GLU A 20 -3.71 -3.07 8.22
CA GLU A 20 -4.15 -1.71 7.84
C GLU A 20 -5.66 -1.67 7.63
N ARG A 21 -6.21 -2.68 6.96
CA ARG A 21 -7.65 -2.75 6.72
C ARG A 21 -8.42 -2.92 8.03
N ALA A 22 -7.95 -3.82 8.91
CA ALA A 22 -8.59 -4.04 10.19
C ALA A 22 -8.58 -2.78 11.05
N LEU A 23 -7.45 -2.08 11.09
CA LEU A 23 -7.33 -0.86 11.88
C LEU A 23 -8.17 0.28 11.34
N SER A 24 -8.36 0.35 10.03
CA SER A 24 -9.20 1.38 9.42
C SER A 24 -10.68 1.23 9.81
N HIS A 25 -11.15 0.00 10.02
CA HIS A 25 -12.52 -0.27 10.47
C HIS A 25 -12.71 0.02 11.95
N ILE A 26 -11.66 -0.12 12.75
CA ILE A 26 -11.72 0.10 14.20
C ILE A 26 -12.00 1.57 14.54
N GLU A 27 -11.53 2.50 13.72
CA GLU A 27 -11.74 3.94 13.95
C GLU A 27 -13.23 4.34 13.95
N GLU A 28 -14.09 3.51 13.37
CA GLU A 28 -15.53 3.77 13.32
C GLU A 28 -16.28 3.38 14.60
N ASP A 29 -15.64 2.60 15.48
CA ASP A 29 -16.22 2.09 16.72
C ASP A 29 -15.34 2.46 17.90
N LYS A 30 -15.81 3.36 18.75
CA LYS A 30 -15.03 3.87 19.90
C LYS A 30 -14.71 2.80 20.92
N GLU A 31 -15.59 1.82 21.12
CA GLU A 31 -15.33 0.72 22.06
C GLU A 31 -14.23 -0.19 21.52
N ALA A 32 -14.28 -0.51 20.22
CA ALA A 32 -13.27 -1.30 19.57
C ALA A 32 -11.93 -0.54 19.52
N GLU A 33 -11.98 0.78 19.32
CA GLU A 33 -10.80 1.64 19.34
C GLU A 33 -10.06 1.54 20.66
N GLU A 34 -10.78 1.63 21.77
CA GLU A 34 -10.18 1.54 23.11
C GLU A 34 -9.52 0.18 23.34
N LEU A 35 -10.20 -0.90 22.97
CA LEU A 35 -9.70 -2.26 23.12
C LEU A 35 -8.49 -2.54 22.21
N SER A 36 -8.36 -1.83 21.12
CA SER A 36 -7.31 -2.09 20.12
C SER A 36 -6.09 -1.20 20.24
N LYS A 37 -6.03 -0.30 21.21
CA LYS A 37 -4.86 0.56 21.41
C LYS A 37 -3.57 -0.24 21.53
N GLY A 38 -3.60 -1.35 22.27
CA GLY A 38 -2.44 -2.23 22.39
C GLY A 38 -2.05 -2.86 21.07
N VAL A 39 -3.04 -3.28 20.28
CA VAL A 39 -2.82 -3.90 18.97
C VAL A 39 -2.20 -2.87 18.02
N VAL A 40 -2.68 -1.63 18.03
CA VAL A 40 -2.13 -0.54 17.22
C VAL A 40 -0.65 -0.34 17.53
N LEU A 41 -0.28 -0.33 18.81
CA LEU A 41 1.12 -0.16 19.22
C LEU A 41 1.99 -1.32 18.72
N VAL A 42 1.49 -2.56 18.82
CA VAL A 42 2.21 -3.72 18.31
C VAL A 42 2.38 -3.65 16.80
N TYR A 43 1.34 -3.25 16.09
CA TYR A 43 1.41 -3.09 14.63
C TYR A 43 2.43 -2.02 14.25
N GLN A 44 2.42 -0.88 14.93
CA GLN A 44 3.38 0.19 14.64
C GLN A 44 4.83 -0.28 14.85
N LYS A 45 5.07 -1.04 15.92
CA LYS A 45 6.39 -1.60 16.17
C LYS A 45 6.78 -2.59 15.07
N PHE A 46 5.86 -3.44 14.66
CA PHE A 46 6.08 -4.40 13.58
C PHE A 46 6.44 -3.66 12.27
N TYR A 47 5.64 -2.67 11.89
CA TYR A 47 5.88 -1.91 10.66
C TYR A 47 7.21 -1.16 10.71
N ASN A 48 7.50 -0.51 11.83
CA ASN A 48 8.76 0.21 12.01
C ASN A 48 9.97 -0.73 11.91
N THR A 49 9.83 -1.95 12.43
CA THR A 49 10.89 -2.95 12.31
C THR A 49 11.12 -3.33 10.84
N LEU A 50 10.05 -3.48 10.07
CA LEU A 50 10.18 -3.77 8.64
C LEU A 50 10.86 -2.61 7.90
N GLU A 51 10.52 -1.37 8.26
CA GLU A 51 11.18 -0.19 7.68
C GLU A 51 12.66 -0.15 8.00
N GLN A 52 13.05 -0.52 9.21
CA GLN A 52 14.45 -0.62 9.59
C GLN A 52 15.20 -1.67 8.78
N LYS A 53 14.50 -2.69 8.30
CA LYS A 53 15.06 -3.73 7.43
C LYS A 53 15.04 -3.35 5.96
N GLY A 54 14.64 -2.14 5.63
CA GLY A 54 14.70 -1.60 4.28
C GLY A 54 13.38 -1.51 3.53
N LEU A 55 12.26 -1.88 4.18
CA LEU A 55 10.96 -1.76 3.54
C LEU A 55 10.54 -0.30 3.46
N SER A 56 10.05 0.14 2.32
CA SER A 56 9.45 1.46 2.16
C SER A 56 8.24 1.39 1.26
N LYS A 57 7.22 2.18 1.61
CA LYS A 57 6.00 2.26 0.83
C LYS A 57 6.22 3.16 -0.38
N ILE A 58 5.70 2.75 -1.53
CA ILE A 58 5.70 3.60 -2.72
C ILE A 58 4.48 4.52 -2.63
N GLU A 59 4.72 5.82 -2.52
CA GLU A 59 3.62 6.78 -2.45
C GLU A 59 2.85 6.80 -3.77
N THR A 60 1.55 6.57 -3.69
CA THR A 60 0.66 6.55 -4.85
C THR A 60 -0.65 7.20 -4.46
N ASN A 61 -0.94 8.35 -5.07
CA ASN A 61 -2.09 9.16 -4.72
C ASN A 61 -2.97 9.41 -5.94
N ALA A 62 -4.25 9.60 -5.71
CA ALA A 62 -5.17 10.00 -6.77
C ALA A 62 -4.67 11.32 -7.39
N GLY A 63 -4.66 11.38 -8.72
CA GLY A 63 -4.15 12.54 -9.45
C GLY A 63 -2.71 12.42 -9.90
N ASP A 64 -1.97 11.42 -9.41
CA ASP A 64 -0.60 11.18 -9.88
C ASP A 64 -0.61 10.78 -11.36
N VAL A 65 0.43 11.19 -12.08
CA VAL A 65 0.60 10.74 -13.46
C VAL A 65 0.91 9.24 -13.45
N PHE A 66 0.17 8.47 -14.24
CA PHE A 66 0.44 7.04 -14.36
C PHE A 66 1.81 6.83 -15.00
N ASP A 67 2.61 5.98 -14.39
CA ASP A 67 3.94 5.61 -14.86
C ASP A 67 4.07 4.09 -14.80
N ALA A 68 4.14 3.45 -15.97
CA ALA A 68 4.19 1.99 -16.07
C ALA A 68 5.45 1.39 -15.44
N GLU A 69 6.49 2.18 -15.19
CA GLU A 69 7.70 1.70 -14.53
C GLU A 69 7.51 1.52 -13.02
N ILE A 70 6.54 2.24 -12.42
CA ILE A 70 6.31 2.20 -10.98
C ILE A 70 4.88 1.83 -10.59
N HIS A 71 3.95 1.77 -11.55
CA HIS A 71 2.55 1.42 -11.30
C HIS A 71 2.13 0.25 -12.15
N GLU A 72 1.21 -0.56 -11.62
CA GLU A 72 0.53 -1.61 -12.38
C GLU A 72 -0.93 -1.21 -12.55
N ALA A 73 -1.34 -0.91 -13.78
CA ALA A 73 -2.73 -0.57 -14.08
C ALA A 73 -3.54 -1.86 -14.17
N ILE A 74 -4.53 -2.00 -13.30
CA ILE A 74 -5.40 -3.20 -13.30
C ILE A 74 -6.70 -2.97 -14.05
N THR A 75 -7.13 -1.72 -14.18
CA THR A 75 -8.33 -1.37 -14.96
C THR A 75 -8.33 0.12 -15.29
N GLN A 76 -9.19 0.47 -16.23
CA GLN A 76 -9.44 1.85 -16.61
C GLN A 76 -10.91 2.16 -16.40
N ILE A 77 -11.20 3.37 -15.95
CA ILE A 77 -12.57 3.87 -15.81
C ILE A 77 -12.66 5.23 -16.50
N PRO A 78 -13.86 5.68 -16.89
CA PRO A 78 -14.00 7.03 -17.42
C PRO A 78 -13.49 8.05 -16.38
N ALA A 79 -12.64 8.96 -16.83
CA ALA A 79 -12.09 9.97 -15.92
C ALA A 79 -13.21 10.90 -15.43
N PRO A 80 -13.28 11.17 -14.10
CA PRO A 80 -14.28 12.09 -13.57
C PRO A 80 -14.16 13.51 -14.12
N SER A 81 -12.98 13.90 -14.61
CA SER A 81 -12.74 15.18 -15.23
C SER A 81 -11.64 15.04 -16.28
N GLU A 82 -11.52 16.00 -17.17
CA GLU A 82 -10.47 16.02 -18.18
C GLU A 82 -9.08 15.96 -17.58
N ASP A 83 -8.90 16.58 -16.41
CA ASP A 83 -7.61 16.64 -15.71
C ASP A 83 -7.12 15.26 -15.27
N LEU A 84 -8.01 14.29 -15.12
CA LEU A 84 -7.69 12.97 -14.60
C LEU A 84 -7.48 11.91 -15.68
N LYS A 85 -7.58 12.29 -16.95
CA LYS A 85 -7.29 11.37 -18.04
C LYS A 85 -5.81 10.98 -18.03
N GLY A 86 -5.55 9.69 -18.06
CA GLY A 86 -4.19 9.16 -18.00
C GLY A 86 -3.56 9.21 -16.63
N LYS A 87 -4.32 9.57 -15.60
CA LYS A 87 -3.83 9.68 -14.24
C LYS A 87 -4.41 8.61 -13.34
N VAL A 88 -3.76 8.39 -12.21
CA VAL A 88 -4.24 7.46 -11.19
C VAL A 88 -5.51 8.01 -10.57
N ILE A 89 -6.58 7.21 -10.61
CA ILE A 89 -7.86 7.55 -9.97
C ILE A 89 -7.87 6.99 -8.55
N ASP A 90 -7.35 5.77 -8.38
CA ASP A 90 -7.35 5.11 -7.08
C ASP A 90 -6.22 4.10 -7.03
N CYS A 91 -5.71 3.84 -5.81
CA CYS A 91 -4.73 2.80 -5.55
C CYS A 91 -5.43 1.66 -4.81
N VAL A 92 -5.56 0.53 -5.47
CA VAL A 92 -6.27 -0.63 -4.94
C VAL A 92 -5.39 -1.44 -3.99
N GLU A 93 -4.12 -1.56 -4.32
CA GLU A 93 -3.14 -2.29 -3.50
C GLU A 93 -1.85 -1.49 -3.44
N LYS A 94 -1.35 -1.25 -2.24
CA LYS A 94 -0.15 -0.45 -2.06
C LYS A 94 1.10 -1.18 -2.54
N GLY A 95 2.03 -0.42 -3.10
CA GLY A 95 3.31 -0.94 -3.54
C GLY A 95 4.40 -0.69 -2.52
N TYR A 96 5.43 -1.52 -2.58
CA TYR A 96 6.55 -1.46 -1.63
C TYR A 96 7.87 -1.73 -2.31
N LYS A 97 8.91 -1.09 -1.78
CA LYS A 97 10.31 -1.35 -2.12
C LYS A 97 11.01 -2.01 -0.96
N LEU A 98 11.99 -2.82 -1.27
CA LEU A 98 12.97 -3.29 -0.30
C LEU A 98 14.33 -2.77 -0.76
N GLY A 99 14.89 -1.82 0.00
CA GLY A 99 16.02 -1.04 -0.48
C GLY A 99 15.63 -0.29 -1.75
N ASP A 100 16.38 -0.48 -2.82
CA ASP A 100 16.11 0.18 -4.10
C ASP A 100 15.21 -0.62 -5.03
N LYS A 101 14.82 -1.82 -4.64
CA LYS A 101 14.09 -2.74 -5.51
C LYS A 101 12.60 -2.75 -5.19
N ILE A 102 11.77 -2.60 -6.20
CA ILE A 102 10.31 -2.73 -6.06
C ILE A 102 10.00 -4.21 -5.90
N ILE A 103 9.41 -4.60 -4.76
CA ILE A 103 9.03 -5.99 -4.50
C ILE A 103 7.53 -6.23 -4.71
N ARG A 104 6.73 -5.15 -4.74
CA ARG A 104 5.32 -5.21 -5.12
C ARG A 104 4.94 -3.86 -5.71
N TYR A 105 4.42 -3.87 -6.92
CA TYR A 105 3.98 -2.64 -7.60
C TYR A 105 2.64 -2.18 -7.05
N PRO A 106 2.43 -0.87 -6.89
CA PRO A 106 1.09 -0.36 -6.58
C PRO A 106 0.12 -0.75 -7.70
N LYS A 107 -1.01 -1.31 -7.33
CA LYS A 107 -2.08 -1.61 -8.29
C LYS A 107 -3.04 -0.45 -8.33
N VAL A 108 -3.23 0.13 -9.51
CA VAL A 108 -3.97 1.37 -9.67
C VAL A 108 -5.08 1.25 -10.70
N VAL A 109 -6.07 2.10 -10.53
CA VAL A 109 -7.12 2.36 -11.52
C VAL A 109 -6.77 3.68 -12.18
N ILE A 110 -6.76 3.72 -13.51
CA ILE A 110 -6.40 4.94 -14.26
C ILE A 110 -7.61 5.53 -14.96
N GLY A 111 -7.57 6.84 -15.21
CA GLY A 111 -8.59 7.57 -15.97
C GLY A 111 -8.43 7.34 -17.47
N GLN A 112 -9.56 7.07 -18.09
CA GLN A 112 -9.63 6.78 -19.51
C GLN A 112 -9.87 8.04 -20.34
#